data_e861f9817746a9a2bada781012e47460
#
_entry.id   e861f9817746a9a2bada781012e47460
#
_cell.length_a   1.000
_cell.length_b   1.000
_cell.length_c   1.000
_cell.angle_alpha   90.00
_cell.angle_beta   90.00
_cell.angle_gamma   90.00
#
_symmetry.space_group_name_H-M   'P 1'
#
loop_
_entity.id
_entity.type
_entity.pdbx_description
1 polymer ?
#
loop_
_entity_poly.entity_id
_entity_poly.type
_entity_poly.pdbx_seq_one_letter_code
_entity_poly.pdbx_strand_id
1 'polypeptide(L)'
;MKMTVLGCGRWGTFLACYHSRRNQVTLWGRPGSRAFARLKAERRNDYLTLPESLMLEDDLEKALEGAEAVVISISAQQLRDLCRRLAGLDLSGKTFILCMKGIEVETGLRLTQVFRQEIPAPLP
;
A
#
# COMPACT_ATOMS: atom_id res chain seq x y z
N MET A 1 4.06 -12.45 -10.60
CA MET A 1 3.97 -10.96 -10.59
C MET A 1 4.53 -10.43 -9.29
N LYS A 2 5.18 -9.31 -9.34
CA LYS A 2 5.64 -8.64 -8.13
C LYS A 2 4.63 -7.55 -7.73
N MET A 3 4.14 -7.63 -6.50
CA MET A 3 3.12 -6.73 -5.98
C MET A 3 3.61 -6.06 -4.69
N THR A 4 3.14 -4.85 -4.47
CA THR A 4 3.31 -4.16 -3.20
C THR A 4 1.93 -3.79 -2.65
N VAL A 5 1.71 -4.02 -1.38
CA VAL A 5 0.52 -3.56 -0.67
C VAL A 5 0.95 -2.44 0.26
N LEU A 6 0.38 -1.27 0.07
CA LEU A 6 0.64 -0.09 0.91
C LEU A 6 -0.45 0.01 1.96
N GLY A 7 -0.07 -0.21 3.20
CA GLY A 7 -0.98 -0.19 4.33
C GLY A 7 -1.05 -1.53 5.03
N CYS A 8 -0.74 -1.54 6.31
CA CYS A 8 -0.64 -2.76 7.12
C CYS A 8 -1.74 -2.88 8.18
N GLY A 9 -2.90 -2.27 7.91
CA GLY A 9 -4.07 -2.48 8.71
C GLY A 9 -4.64 -3.88 8.49
N ARG A 10 -5.82 -4.12 9.02
CA ARG A 10 -6.46 -5.43 8.94
C ARG A 10 -6.66 -5.91 7.51
N TRP A 11 -7.23 -5.04 6.66
CA TRP A 11 -7.55 -5.39 5.28
C TRP A 11 -6.29 -5.49 4.41
N GLY A 12 -5.37 -4.53 4.54
CA GLY A 12 -4.12 -4.56 3.77
C GLY A 12 -3.27 -5.78 4.08
N THR A 13 -3.17 -6.15 5.34
CA THR A 13 -2.44 -7.36 5.76
C THR A 13 -3.08 -8.61 5.18
N PHE A 14 -4.43 -8.69 5.21
CA PHE A 14 -5.15 -9.80 4.59
C PHE A 14 -4.86 -9.90 3.09
N LEU A 15 -4.95 -8.78 2.37
CA LEU A 15 -4.69 -8.76 0.93
C LEU A 15 -3.26 -9.21 0.61
N ALA A 16 -2.29 -8.74 1.40
CA ALA A 16 -0.90 -9.14 1.23
C ALA A 16 -0.71 -10.65 1.42
N CYS A 17 -1.30 -11.20 2.46
CA CYS A 17 -1.23 -12.65 2.72
C CYS A 17 -1.91 -13.44 1.60
N TYR A 18 -3.09 -13.01 1.18
CA TYR A 18 -3.85 -13.70 0.14
C TYR A 18 -3.08 -13.74 -1.18
N HIS A 19 -2.56 -12.60 -1.60
CA HIS A 19 -1.87 -12.50 -2.89
C HIS A 19 -0.47 -13.14 -2.87
N SER A 20 0.15 -13.27 -1.70
CA SER A 20 1.46 -13.91 -1.58
C SER A 20 1.45 -15.39 -1.94
N ARG A 21 0.28 -16.00 -2.04
CA ARG A 21 0.13 -17.39 -2.45
C ARG A 21 0.59 -17.63 -3.89
N ARG A 22 0.49 -16.62 -4.75
CA ARG A 22 0.78 -16.73 -6.19
C ARG A 22 1.71 -15.64 -6.71
N ASN A 23 2.10 -14.69 -5.86
CA ASN A 23 2.90 -13.55 -6.27
C ASN A 23 3.99 -13.27 -5.24
N GLN A 24 5.02 -12.56 -5.67
CA GLN A 24 5.96 -11.97 -4.74
C GLN A 24 5.32 -10.70 -4.18
N VAL A 25 5.08 -10.66 -2.88
CA VAL A 25 4.39 -9.53 -2.25
C VAL A 25 5.26 -8.90 -1.18
N THR A 26 5.33 -7.57 -1.23
CA THR A 26 5.89 -6.73 -0.17
C THR A 26 4.74 -5.98 0.48
N LEU A 27 4.68 -6.01 1.80
CA LEU A 27 3.74 -5.24 2.60
C LEU A 27 4.48 -4.05 3.19
N TRP A 28 4.00 -2.85 2.86
CA TRP A 28 4.56 -1.63 3.40
C TRP A 28 3.70 -1.10 4.54
N GLY A 29 4.36 -0.74 5.64
CA GLY A 29 3.77 0.07 6.69
C GLY A 29 4.64 1.29 6.91
N ARG A 30 4.04 2.40 7.27
CA ARG A 30 4.79 3.64 7.51
C ARG A 30 5.74 3.47 8.69
N PRO A 31 6.90 4.12 8.65
CA PRO A 31 7.80 4.17 9.80
C PRO A 31 7.05 4.75 11.03
N GLY A 32 7.21 4.13 12.17
CA GLY A 32 6.53 4.54 13.41
C GLY A 32 5.16 3.91 13.63
N SER A 33 4.62 3.16 12.67
CA SER A 33 3.39 2.42 12.86
C SER A 33 3.56 1.30 13.88
N ARG A 34 2.72 1.28 14.92
CA ARG A 34 2.74 0.21 15.92
C ARG A 34 2.32 -1.13 15.31
N ALA A 35 1.32 -1.11 14.45
CA ALA A 35 0.86 -2.31 13.76
C ALA A 35 1.98 -2.92 12.93
N PHE A 36 2.73 -2.11 12.21
CA PHE A 36 3.83 -2.58 11.40
C PHE A 36 4.99 -3.10 12.24
N ALA A 37 5.31 -2.41 13.35
CA ALA A 37 6.34 -2.86 14.27
C ALA A 37 6.03 -4.25 14.83
N ARG A 38 4.77 -4.50 15.16
CA ARG A 38 4.32 -5.81 15.62
C ARG A 38 4.47 -6.88 14.54
N LEU A 39 4.09 -6.56 13.29
CA LEU A 39 4.26 -7.49 12.18
C LEU A 39 5.72 -7.84 11.95
N LYS A 40 6.62 -6.87 12.05
CA LYS A 40 8.06 -7.12 11.92
C LYS A 40 8.60 -8.01 13.05
N ALA A 41 8.13 -7.79 14.28
CA ALA A 41 8.60 -8.52 15.45
C ALA A 41 8.02 -9.93 15.54
N GLU A 42 6.72 -10.09 15.29
CA GLU A 42 5.99 -11.33 15.53
C GLU A 42 5.56 -12.07 14.27
N ARG A 43 5.62 -11.44 13.12
CA ARG A 43 5.15 -11.98 11.84
C ARG A 43 3.67 -12.38 11.88
N ARG A 44 2.89 -11.70 12.69
CA ARG A 44 1.43 -11.92 12.83
C ARG A 44 0.75 -10.71 13.44
N ASN A 45 -0.58 -10.65 13.25
CA ASN A 45 -1.45 -9.76 14.01
C ASN A 45 -2.51 -10.61 14.70
N ASP A 46 -3.59 -9.99 15.21
CA ASP A 46 -4.65 -10.71 15.91
C ASP A 46 -5.46 -11.64 14.99
N TYR A 47 -5.34 -11.51 13.69
CA TYR A 47 -6.18 -12.22 12.72
C TYR A 47 -5.40 -13.18 11.83
N LEU A 48 -4.15 -12.91 11.56
CA LEU A 48 -3.36 -13.62 10.55
C LEU A 48 -1.93 -13.83 10.98
N THR A 49 -1.37 -14.95 10.54
CA THR A 49 0.07 -15.21 10.58
C THR A 49 0.63 -15.00 9.17
N LEU A 50 1.71 -14.23 9.05
CA LEU A 50 2.30 -13.91 7.76
C LEU A 50 3.05 -15.11 7.17
N PRO A 51 2.83 -15.43 5.88
CA PRO A 51 3.66 -16.43 5.21
C PRO A 51 5.14 -15.99 5.19
N GLU A 52 6.05 -16.94 5.22
CA GLU A 52 7.49 -16.63 5.19
C GLU A 52 7.91 -15.87 3.94
N SER A 53 7.22 -16.11 2.81
CA SER A 53 7.52 -15.45 1.54
C SER A 53 7.11 -13.98 1.49
N LEU A 54 6.26 -13.53 2.42
CA LEU A 54 5.80 -12.14 2.45
C LEU A 54 6.89 -11.24 3.02
N MET A 55 7.30 -10.26 2.23
CA MET A 55 8.33 -9.29 2.62
C MET A 55 7.69 -8.10 3.33
N LEU A 56 8.37 -7.58 4.33
CA LEU A 56 7.96 -6.38 5.06
C LEU A 56 8.97 -5.26 4.79
N GLU A 57 8.48 -4.08 4.47
CA GLU A 57 9.33 -2.92 4.17
C GLU A 57 8.67 -1.64 4.66
N ASP A 58 9.40 -0.79 5.34
CA ASP A 58 8.90 0.52 5.79
C ASP A 58 9.44 1.70 4.98
N ASP A 59 10.40 1.45 4.10
CA ASP A 59 10.88 2.45 3.13
C ASP A 59 10.00 2.38 1.88
N LEU A 60 9.30 3.47 1.58
CA LEU A 60 8.32 3.48 0.49
C LEU A 60 8.96 3.21 -0.88
N GLU A 61 10.09 3.82 -1.15
CA GLU A 61 10.79 3.64 -2.42
C GLU A 61 11.23 2.19 -2.62
N LYS A 62 11.82 1.60 -1.58
CA LYS A 62 12.23 0.19 -1.60
C LYS A 62 11.04 -0.74 -1.77
N ALA A 63 9.93 -0.44 -1.09
CA ALA A 63 8.73 -1.25 -1.18
C ALA A 63 8.16 -1.31 -2.61
N LEU A 64 8.34 -0.24 -3.38
CA LEU A 64 7.83 -0.14 -4.75
C LEU A 64 8.76 -0.72 -5.79
N GLU A 65 10.01 -1.02 -5.42
CA GLU A 65 11.03 -1.45 -6.37
C GLU A 65 10.60 -2.70 -7.14
N GLY A 66 10.51 -2.58 -8.47
CA GLY A 66 10.14 -3.69 -9.34
C GLY A 66 8.67 -4.11 -9.26
N ALA A 67 7.84 -3.45 -8.46
CA ALA A 67 6.43 -3.81 -8.36
C ALA A 67 5.67 -3.45 -9.63
N GLU A 68 4.91 -4.40 -10.14
CA GLU A 68 4.03 -4.21 -11.30
C GLU A 68 2.64 -3.74 -10.86
N ALA A 69 2.16 -4.23 -9.73
CA ALA A 69 0.88 -3.83 -9.16
C ALA A 69 1.10 -3.28 -7.75
N VAL A 70 0.45 -2.16 -7.46
CA VAL A 70 0.51 -1.51 -6.16
C VAL A 70 -0.90 -1.36 -5.63
N VAL A 71 -1.21 -2.06 -4.55
CA VAL A 71 -2.49 -2.00 -3.87
C VAL A 71 -2.38 -0.99 -2.75
N ILE A 72 -3.29 -0.03 -2.70
CA ILE A 72 -3.34 0.95 -1.62
C ILE A 72 -4.53 0.61 -0.71
N SER A 73 -4.23 0.34 0.55
CA SER A 73 -5.23 -0.03 1.57
C SER A 73 -4.91 0.69 2.88
N ILE A 74 -5.19 1.98 2.90
CA ILE A 74 -5.00 2.87 4.05
C ILE A 74 -6.30 3.58 4.36
N SER A 75 -6.31 4.40 5.42
CA SER A 75 -7.44 5.28 5.68
C SER A 75 -7.63 6.26 4.52
N ALA A 76 -8.89 6.47 4.10
CA ALA A 76 -9.22 7.40 3.01
C ALA A 76 -8.68 8.82 3.26
N GLN A 77 -8.66 9.26 4.53
CA GLN A 77 -8.21 10.60 4.87
C GLN A 77 -6.67 10.75 4.83
N GLN A 78 -5.95 9.65 4.66
CA GLN A 78 -4.48 9.65 4.54
C GLN A 78 -4.01 9.47 3.09
N LEU A 79 -4.93 9.24 2.17
CA LEU A 79 -4.58 8.94 0.78
C LEU A 79 -3.81 10.09 0.11
N ARG A 80 -4.25 11.33 0.31
CA ARG A 80 -3.60 12.49 -0.32
C ARG A 80 -2.13 12.61 0.07
N ASP A 81 -1.83 12.47 1.35
CA ASP A 81 -0.45 12.54 1.84
C ASP A 81 0.41 11.42 1.25
N LEU A 82 -0.14 10.21 1.17
CA LEU A 82 0.57 9.10 0.54
C LEU A 82 0.82 9.39 -0.95
N CYS A 83 -0.18 9.90 -1.67
CA CYS A 83 -0.03 10.24 -3.09
C CYS A 83 1.04 11.31 -3.32
N ARG A 84 1.15 12.28 -2.43
CA ARG A 84 2.21 13.29 -2.52
C ARG A 84 3.60 12.69 -2.38
N ARG A 85 3.74 11.70 -1.51
CA ARG A 85 5.00 10.96 -1.35
C ARG A 85 5.29 10.10 -2.58
N LEU A 86 4.27 9.44 -3.11
CA LEU A 86 4.39 8.62 -4.33
C LEU A 86 4.78 9.45 -5.54
N ALA A 87 4.24 10.66 -5.66
CA ALA A 87 4.49 11.53 -6.81
C ALA A 87 5.97 11.90 -7.00
N GLY A 88 6.76 11.82 -5.93
CA GLY A 88 8.21 12.05 -5.99
C GLY A 88 9.03 10.84 -6.41
N LEU A 89 8.40 9.70 -6.67
CA LEU A 89 9.07 8.44 -6.97
C LEU A 89 8.85 8.03 -8.42
N ASP A 90 9.63 7.06 -8.89
CA ASP A 90 9.43 6.47 -10.21
C ASP A 90 8.26 5.48 -10.14
N LEU A 91 7.17 5.82 -10.81
CA LEU A 91 5.95 5.02 -10.86
C LEU A 91 5.75 4.34 -12.21
N SER A 92 6.77 4.34 -13.06
CA SER A 92 6.71 3.78 -14.41
C SER A 92 6.30 2.30 -14.39
N GLY A 93 5.41 1.94 -15.30
CA GLY A 93 5.00 0.55 -15.49
C GLY A 93 4.16 -0.04 -14.37
N LYS A 94 3.70 0.77 -13.42
CA LYS A 94 2.92 0.31 -12.29
C LYS A 94 1.43 0.52 -12.50
N THR A 95 0.63 -0.45 -12.05
CA THR A 95 -0.82 -0.33 -11.97
C THR A 95 -1.20 -0.13 -10.52
N PHE A 96 -1.96 0.93 -10.23
CA PHE A 96 -2.42 1.22 -8.87
C PHE A 96 -3.86 0.77 -8.69
N ILE A 97 -4.12 0.11 -7.57
CA ILE A 97 -5.43 -0.41 -7.20
C ILE A 97 -5.80 0.16 -5.84
N LEU A 98 -6.86 0.95 -5.80
CA LEU A 98 -7.36 1.54 -4.55
C LEU A 98 -8.36 0.58 -3.90
N CYS A 99 -8.03 0.09 -2.71
CA CYS A 99 -8.86 -0.85 -1.96
C CYS A 99 -9.39 -0.19 -0.68
N MET A 100 -10.00 0.99 -0.83
CA MET A 100 -10.56 1.75 0.28
C MET A 100 -11.95 2.23 -0.07
N LYS A 101 -12.74 2.49 0.98
CA LYS A 101 -14.08 3.05 0.85
C LYS A 101 -14.07 4.53 1.19
N GLY A 102 -15.06 5.24 0.67
CA GLY A 102 -15.37 6.57 1.10
C GLY A 102 -14.90 7.66 0.16
N ILE A 103 -14.91 8.86 0.69
CA ILE A 103 -14.51 10.09 0.01
C ILE A 103 -13.57 10.84 0.93
N GLU A 104 -12.82 11.79 0.35
CA GLU A 104 -12.05 12.72 1.17
C GLU A 104 -13.02 13.71 1.82
N VAL A 105 -13.06 13.73 3.15
CA VAL A 105 -14.02 14.56 3.89
C VAL A 105 -13.82 16.05 3.62
N GLU A 106 -12.58 16.48 3.58
CA GLU A 106 -12.21 17.89 3.42
C GLU A 106 -12.68 18.47 2.08
N THR A 107 -12.60 17.71 1.00
CA THR A 107 -12.92 18.17 -0.36
C THR A 107 -14.18 17.59 -0.93
N GLY A 108 -14.69 16.49 -0.38
CA GLY A 108 -15.81 15.73 -0.94
C GLY A 108 -15.46 14.94 -2.21
N LEU A 109 -14.17 14.84 -2.54
CA LEU A 109 -13.72 14.14 -3.75
C LEU A 109 -13.68 12.63 -3.55
N ARG A 110 -13.96 11.90 -4.62
CA ARG A 110 -13.73 10.46 -4.66
C ARG A 110 -12.23 10.18 -4.57
N LEU A 111 -11.88 9.01 -4.09
CA LEU A 111 -10.47 8.66 -3.87
C LEU A 111 -9.67 8.60 -5.17
N THR A 112 -10.28 8.17 -6.28
CA THR A 112 -9.63 8.21 -7.58
C THR A 112 -9.35 9.63 -8.04
N GLN A 113 -10.20 10.59 -7.71
CA GLN A 113 -9.98 12.00 -8.00
C GLN A 113 -8.82 12.57 -7.18
N VAL A 114 -8.77 12.20 -5.90
CA VAL A 114 -7.63 12.58 -5.03
C VAL A 114 -6.33 12.06 -5.61
N PHE A 115 -6.30 10.78 -5.97
CA PHE A 115 -5.12 10.17 -6.58
C PHE A 115 -4.69 10.92 -7.86
N ARG A 116 -5.64 11.23 -8.73
CA ARG A 116 -5.36 11.92 -10.00
C ARG A 116 -4.90 13.37 -9.83
N GLN A 117 -5.29 14.02 -8.77
CA GLN A 117 -4.80 15.38 -8.48
C GLN A 117 -3.32 15.39 -8.13
N GLU A 118 -2.87 14.42 -7.35
CA GLU A 118 -1.49 14.34 -6.89
C GLU A 118 -0.58 13.58 -7.85
N ILE A 119 -1.15 12.63 -8.60
CA ILE A 119 -0.44 11.80 -9.57
C ILE A 119 -1.20 11.87 -10.90
N PRO A 120 -0.86 12.86 -11.75
CA PRO A 120 -1.58 13.07 -13.01
C PRO A 120 -1.44 11.88 -13.97
N ALA A 121 -2.50 11.62 -14.73
CA ALA A 121 -2.49 10.63 -15.79
C ALA A 121 -1.93 11.23 -17.09
N PRO A 122 -1.41 10.37 -18.01
CA PRO A 122 -1.19 8.95 -17.82
C PRO A 122 0.07 8.69 -17.00
N LEU A 123 0.06 7.56 -16.32
CA LEU A 123 1.29 7.09 -15.69
C LEU A 123 2.24 6.62 -16.81
N PRO A 124 3.50 6.97 -16.71
CA PRO A 124 4.48 6.58 -17.73
C PRO A 124 4.69 5.08 -17.81
#